data_241478fbf98cee331f6798fbd9bf2322
#
_entry.id   241478fbf98cee331f6798fbd9bf2322
#
_cell.length_a   1.000
_cell.length_b   1.000
_cell.length_c   1.000
_cell.angle_alpha   90.00
_cell.angle_beta   90.00
_cell.angle_gamma   90.00
#
_symmetry.space_group_name_H-M   'P 1'
#
loop_
_entity.id
_entity.type
_entity.pdbx_description
1 polymer ?
#
loop_
_entity_poly.entity_id
_entity_poly.type
_entity_poly.pdbx_seq_one_letter_code
_entity_poly.pdbx_strand_id
1 'polypeptide(L)'
;MKHATLFYRLAAIAALVPLCPAPVVAADDGEREILYWVAPMDPNYRRDKPGKSPMGMDLVPVYADQDSGARDVVSIDPVVVQNLGVRTARVERGKLWRLIQTVGYVSFDERKLSHVHLRTSGWIEKLYFKSDGERVRKGDALFELYSRELVNAQEEYVQALGGSNEFLQRAARERLAALGMSAEQIREIAASRRAVQRVRVLARQDGIVHALSAREGMYVEPKMEIMTLADLSSIWLLVDVFERQAEWVAVGQPAEVRLAYLPGREWQGEVEFVYPTIDPKTRTLRARLRFDNPDEVLKPDMYADVRIYAGPKPDVLSIPREALIRTGHAERVIVALGDGRFSARAVVSGLESGDWVEIVSGLAEDDRVVVSGQFLIDSEASLRASFGRMGSDTPPDASVLSHATLSG
;
A
#
# COMPACT_ATOMS: atom_id res chain seq x y z
N MET A 1 -58.28 6.55 0.36
CA MET A 1 -59.13 7.76 0.10
C MET A 1 -58.45 8.55 -1.00
N LYS A 2 -59.08 8.51 -2.17
CA LYS A 2 -59.41 9.58 -3.14
C LYS A 2 -58.18 10.28 -3.82
N HIS A 3 -57.96 9.92 -5.08
CA HIS A 3 -58.26 10.63 -6.35
C HIS A 3 -57.37 11.87 -6.56
N ALA A 4 -56.68 12.07 -7.71
CA ALA A 4 -57.29 12.29 -9.03
C ALA A 4 -56.24 12.20 -10.16
N THR A 5 -56.62 11.50 -11.17
CA THR A 5 -56.19 11.51 -12.57
C THR A 5 -56.46 12.88 -13.21
N LEU A 6 -55.54 13.35 -14.09
CA LEU A 6 -55.92 14.31 -15.11
C LEU A 6 -55.23 13.97 -16.45
N PHE A 7 -56.06 13.48 -17.39
CA PHE A 7 -55.84 13.37 -18.83
C PHE A 7 -55.86 14.76 -19.46
N TYR A 8 -54.98 15.04 -20.40
CA TYR A 8 -55.24 15.99 -21.47
C TYR A 8 -54.83 15.43 -22.82
N ARG A 9 -55.82 15.48 -23.73
CA ARG A 9 -55.78 14.96 -25.11
C ARG A 9 -55.29 16.03 -26.07
N LEU A 10 -54.61 15.57 -27.12
CA LEU A 10 -54.73 15.83 -28.55
C LEU A 10 -54.76 17.28 -29.08
N ALA A 11 -53.82 17.59 -29.96
CA ALA A 11 -54.14 18.14 -31.27
C ALA A 11 -52.98 17.85 -32.28
N ALA A 12 -53.25 17.04 -33.26
CA ALA A 12 -52.41 16.84 -34.45
C ALA A 12 -52.63 18.00 -35.39
N ILE A 13 -51.56 18.68 -35.83
CA ILE A 13 -51.60 19.58 -36.99
C ILE A 13 -50.57 19.03 -37.99
N ALA A 14 -51.08 18.44 -39.04
CA ALA A 14 -50.37 18.06 -40.23
C ALA A 14 -50.03 19.33 -41.03
N ALA A 15 -48.74 19.72 -41.07
CA ALA A 15 -48.25 20.73 -42.00
C ALA A 15 -47.53 20.03 -43.15
N LEU A 16 -48.15 20.09 -44.29
CA LEU A 16 -47.63 19.68 -45.60
C LEU A 16 -46.50 20.67 -45.97
N VAL A 17 -45.23 20.21 -46.03
CA VAL A 17 -44.11 20.99 -46.55
C VAL A 17 -43.71 20.42 -47.92
N PRO A 18 -43.58 21.24 -48.95
CA PRO A 18 -43.26 20.77 -50.30
C PRO A 18 -41.78 20.33 -50.36
N LEU A 19 -41.60 19.20 -51.01
CA LEU A 19 -40.32 18.58 -51.31
C LEU A 19 -39.63 19.43 -52.44
N CYS A 20 -38.65 20.26 -52.00
CA CYS A 20 -37.68 20.87 -52.90
C CYS A 20 -36.49 19.94 -53.07
N PRO A 21 -36.01 19.61 -54.26
CA PRO A 21 -34.78 18.83 -54.42
C PRO A 21 -33.59 19.72 -53.99
N ALA A 22 -32.87 19.29 -52.98
CA ALA A 22 -31.60 19.90 -52.60
C ALA A 22 -30.56 19.67 -53.69
N PRO A 23 -29.72 20.66 -54.02
CA PRO A 23 -28.59 20.46 -54.91
C PRO A 23 -27.61 19.50 -54.26
N VAL A 24 -27.17 18.50 -55.03
CA VAL A 24 -26.01 17.66 -54.70
C VAL A 24 -24.82 18.61 -54.60
N VAL A 25 -24.40 18.90 -53.40
CA VAL A 25 -23.11 19.54 -53.16
C VAL A 25 -22.06 18.48 -53.47
N ALA A 26 -21.30 18.69 -54.53
CA ALA A 26 -20.09 18.00 -54.86
C ALA A 26 -19.19 18.09 -53.61
N ALA A 27 -18.68 16.96 -53.10
CA ALA A 27 -17.69 16.93 -52.04
C ALA A 27 -16.52 17.80 -52.50
N ASP A 28 -16.26 18.83 -51.75
CA ASP A 28 -15.05 19.65 -51.83
C ASP A 28 -13.89 18.72 -51.48
N ASP A 29 -13.17 18.23 -52.48
CA ASP A 29 -11.86 17.62 -52.32
C ASP A 29 -10.91 18.74 -51.89
N GLY A 30 -10.92 19.05 -50.57
CA GLY A 30 -9.93 19.91 -49.96
C GLY A 30 -8.55 19.46 -50.40
N GLU A 31 -7.76 20.40 -50.95
CA GLU A 31 -6.40 20.19 -51.42
C GLU A 31 -5.57 19.50 -50.30
N ARG A 32 -5.54 18.17 -50.37
CA ARG A 32 -4.62 17.39 -49.53
C ARG A 32 -3.22 17.62 -50.05
N GLU A 33 -2.33 18.14 -49.24
CA GLU A 33 -0.95 18.39 -49.61
C GLU A 33 -0.25 17.07 -49.96
N ILE A 34 0.16 16.94 -51.24
CA ILE A 34 0.89 15.79 -51.75
C ILE A 34 2.37 15.97 -51.42
N LEU A 35 2.93 15.11 -50.58
CA LEU A 35 4.34 15.14 -50.18
C LEU A 35 5.26 14.68 -51.31
N TYR A 36 4.92 13.57 -51.97
CA TYR A 36 5.70 12.99 -53.06
C TYR A 36 4.89 11.91 -53.80
N TRP A 37 5.44 11.45 -54.93
CA TRP A 37 4.88 10.40 -55.73
C TRP A 37 5.76 9.14 -55.67
N VAL A 38 5.21 7.94 -55.48
CA VAL A 38 5.94 6.68 -55.27
C VAL A 38 5.52 5.62 -56.32
N ALA A 39 6.47 4.75 -56.69
CA ALA A 39 6.15 3.64 -57.59
C ALA A 39 5.46 2.50 -56.81
N PRO A 40 4.34 1.90 -57.32
CA PRO A 40 3.59 0.86 -56.59
C PRO A 40 4.40 -0.39 -56.23
N MET A 41 5.43 -0.71 -57.02
CA MET A 41 6.27 -1.93 -56.84
C MET A 41 7.65 -1.63 -56.25
N ASP A 42 8.05 -0.35 -56.15
CA ASP A 42 9.32 0.07 -55.55
C ASP A 42 9.08 1.31 -54.64
N PRO A 43 8.88 1.10 -53.35
CA PRO A 43 8.65 2.18 -52.40
C PRO A 43 9.82 3.17 -52.25
N ASN A 44 11.01 2.80 -52.71
CA ASN A 44 12.21 3.67 -52.64
C ASN A 44 12.31 4.62 -53.85
N TYR A 45 11.54 4.38 -54.92
CA TYR A 45 11.51 5.27 -56.08
C TYR A 45 10.47 6.39 -55.86
N ARG A 46 10.97 7.58 -55.45
CA ARG A 46 10.14 8.75 -55.11
C ARG A 46 10.41 9.89 -56.10
N ARG A 47 9.37 10.69 -56.40
CA ARG A 47 9.48 11.92 -57.19
C ARG A 47 8.54 13.00 -56.67
N ASP A 48 8.93 14.25 -56.83
CA ASP A 48 8.13 15.42 -56.43
C ASP A 48 7.02 15.77 -57.43
N LYS A 49 6.94 15.08 -58.55
CA LYS A 49 5.98 15.34 -59.62
C LYS A 49 5.35 14.04 -60.11
N PRO A 50 4.08 14.10 -60.59
CA PRO A 50 3.44 12.95 -61.19
C PRO A 50 4.18 12.50 -62.46
N GLY A 51 4.24 11.18 -62.70
CA GLY A 51 4.95 10.62 -63.83
C GLY A 51 4.94 9.08 -63.80
N LYS A 52 5.79 8.48 -64.65
CA LYS A 52 5.95 7.03 -64.71
C LYS A 52 7.26 6.60 -64.07
N SER A 53 7.23 5.43 -63.45
CA SER A 53 8.44 4.76 -62.93
C SER A 53 9.31 4.28 -64.11
N PRO A 54 10.57 3.93 -63.88
CA PRO A 54 11.47 3.35 -64.89
C PRO A 54 10.90 2.10 -65.56
N MET A 55 9.96 1.42 -64.94
CA MET A 55 9.26 0.23 -65.43
C MET A 55 7.93 0.55 -66.13
N GLY A 56 7.60 1.85 -66.35
CA GLY A 56 6.44 2.29 -67.14
C GLY A 56 5.13 2.38 -66.36
N MET A 57 5.10 2.12 -65.07
CA MET A 57 3.91 2.22 -64.23
C MET A 57 3.69 3.65 -63.72
N ASP A 58 2.45 4.08 -63.57
CA ASP A 58 2.12 5.39 -63.07
C ASP A 58 2.43 5.47 -61.57
N LEU A 59 2.98 6.61 -61.13
CA LEU A 59 3.30 6.88 -59.74
C LEU A 59 2.01 7.24 -58.97
N VAL A 60 1.92 6.81 -57.71
CA VAL A 60 0.80 7.06 -56.79
C VAL A 60 1.17 8.20 -55.84
N PRO A 61 0.28 9.22 -55.65
CA PRO A 61 0.55 10.30 -54.73
C PRO A 61 0.48 9.84 -53.28
N VAL A 62 1.42 10.30 -52.43
CA VAL A 62 1.41 10.12 -50.97
C VAL A 62 1.07 11.46 -50.32
N TYR A 63 -0.01 11.49 -49.56
CA TYR A 63 -0.49 12.69 -48.87
C TYR A 63 0.11 12.84 -47.48
N ALA A 64 0.21 14.06 -46.97
CA ALA A 64 0.77 14.37 -45.65
C ALA A 64 0.10 13.60 -44.49
N ASP A 65 -1.21 13.34 -44.61
CA ASP A 65 -1.98 12.60 -43.62
C ASP A 65 -1.70 11.08 -43.59
N GLN A 66 -1.13 10.55 -44.66
CA GLN A 66 -0.79 9.12 -44.75
C GLN A 66 0.64 8.82 -44.22
N ASP A 67 1.53 9.80 -44.21
CA ASP A 67 2.92 9.60 -43.79
C ASP A 67 3.11 9.70 -42.26
N SER A 68 2.20 10.39 -41.55
CA SER A 68 2.26 10.51 -40.09
C SER A 68 1.84 9.25 -39.34
N GLY A 69 1.04 8.37 -39.94
CA GLY A 69 0.57 7.11 -39.36
C GLY A 69 1.45 5.89 -39.62
N ALA A 70 2.33 5.96 -40.64
CA ALA A 70 3.10 4.79 -41.09
C ALA A 70 4.50 4.67 -40.47
N ARG A 71 5.02 5.71 -39.82
CA ARG A 71 6.42 5.76 -39.35
C ARG A 71 6.70 4.91 -38.12
N ASP A 72 5.67 4.57 -37.31
CA ASP A 72 5.83 3.85 -36.05
C ASP A 72 5.29 2.41 -36.09
N VAL A 73 4.85 1.92 -37.26
CA VAL A 73 4.30 0.57 -37.39
C VAL A 73 5.36 -0.38 -37.97
N VAL A 74 5.69 -1.39 -37.15
CA VAL A 74 6.59 -2.50 -37.55
C VAL A 74 5.71 -3.69 -37.92
N SER A 75 5.92 -4.23 -39.13
CA SER A 75 5.31 -5.50 -39.54
C SER A 75 6.36 -6.62 -39.39
N ILE A 76 5.98 -7.65 -38.66
CA ILE A 76 6.82 -8.85 -38.37
C ILE A 76 6.03 -10.06 -38.90
N ASP A 77 6.71 -10.95 -39.58
CA ASP A 77 6.12 -12.19 -40.08
C ASP A 77 5.44 -12.97 -38.92
N PRO A 78 4.17 -13.40 -39.10
CA PRO A 78 3.46 -14.15 -38.05
C PRO A 78 4.19 -15.39 -37.54
N VAL A 79 4.97 -16.07 -38.40
CA VAL A 79 5.78 -17.21 -38.00
C VAL A 79 6.89 -16.80 -37.04
N VAL A 80 7.52 -15.64 -37.30
CA VAL A 80 8.53 -15.07 -36.41
C VAL A 80 7.92 -14.62 -35.07
N VAL A 81 6.75 -13.97 -35.11
CA VAL A 81 6.00 -13.57 -33.91
C VAL A 81 5.69 -14.78 -33.01
N GLN A 82 5.26 -15.88 -33.63
CA GLN A 82 4.97 -17.12 -32.91
C GLN A 82 6.24 -17.77 -32.34
N ASN A 83 7.32 -17.80 -33.09
CA ASN A 83 8.61 -18.36 -32.65
C ASN A 83 9.24 -17.53 -31.51
N LEU A 84 9.04 -16.22 -31.49
CA LEU A 84 9.49 -15.34 -30.43
C LEU A 84 8.64 -15.45 -29.15
N GLY A 85 7.53 -16.19 -29.17
CA GLY A 85 6.65 -16.36 -28.02
C GLY A 85 6.00 -15.03 -27.59
N VAL A 86 5.66 -14.15 -28.54
CA VAL A 86 5.05 -12.85 -28.23
C VAL A 86 3.70 -13.07 -27.58
N ARG A 87 3.57 -12.62 -26.34
CA ARG A 87 2.31 -12.61 -25.60
C ARG A 87 1.79 -11.18 -25.53
N THR A 88 0.47 -11.04 -25.60
CA THR A 88 -0.20 -9.75 -25.47
C THR A 88 -1.16 -9.78 -24.30
N ALA A 89 -1.32 -8.64 -23.63
CA ALA A 89 -2.36 -8.40 -22.65
C ALA A 89 -3.29 -7.28 -23.13
N ARG A 90 -4.53 -7.31 -22.67
CA ARG A 90 -5.50 -6.26 -22.96
C ARG A 90 -5.33 -5.11 -21.97
N VAL A 91 -5.49 -3.89 -22.40
CA VAL A 91 -5.59 -2.72 -21.54
C VAL A 91 -6.97 -2.73 -20.91
N GLU A 92 -7.03 -2.83 -19.60
CA GLU A 92 -8.29 -2.94 -18.87
C GLU A 92 -8.53 -1.68 -18.04
N ARG A 93 -9.79 -1.24 -18.03
CA ARG A 93 -10.25 -0.18 -17.16
C ARG A 93 -10.83 -0.79 -15.89
N GLY A 94 -10.30 -0.41 -14.74
CA GLY A 94 -10.69 -1.02 -13.48
C GLY A 94 -10.26 -0.24 -12.25
N LYS A 95 -10.17 -0.97 -11.13
CA LYS A 95 -9.68 -0.45 -9.85
C LYS A 95 -8.25 -0.94 -9.64
N LEU A 96 -7.33 -0.03 -9.39
CA LEU A 96 -5.95 -0.38 -9.03
C LEU A 96 -5.72 -0.05 -7.57
N TRP A 97 -5.30 -1.05 -6.77
CA TRP A 97 -5.01 -0.85 -5.36
C TRP A 97 -3.63 -0.21 -5.19
N ARG A 98 -3.54 0.81 -4.33
CA ARG A 98 -2.25 1.31 -3.88
C ARG A 98 -1.66 0.28 -2.94
N LEU A 99 -0.58 -0.35 -3.35
CA LEU A 99 0.13 -1.35 -2.54
C LEU A 99 1.32 -0.68 -1.86
N ILE A 100 1.29 -0.68 -0.53
CA ILE A 100 2.43 -0.26 0.28
C ILE A 100 3.16 -1.53 0.73
N GLN A 101 4.37 -1.71 0.25
CA GLN A 101 5.26 -2.78 0.69
C GLN A 101 6.28 -2.17 1.66
N THR A 102 6.31 -2.71 2.87
CA THR A 102 7.16 -2.20 3.93
C THR A 102 7.47 -3.30 4.93
N VAL A 103 8.23 -2.95 5.96
CA VAL A 103 8.56 -3.82 7.07
C VAL A 103 7.93 -3.34 8.37
N GLY A 104 7.74 -4.26 9.28
CA GLY A 104 7.26 -3.97 10.62
C GLY A 104 7.92 -4.87 11.63
N TYR A 105 7.69 -4.60 12.89
CA TYR A 105 8.14 -5.46 13.98
C TYR A 105 7.00 -5.72 14.96
N VAL A 106 6.99 -6.93 15.48
CA VAL A 106 6.03 -7.36 16.50
C VAL A 106 6.37 -6.66 17.80
N SER A 107 5.38 -6.10 18.48
CA SER A 107 5.50 -5.43 19.76
C SER A 107 4.44 -5.95 20.73
N PHE A 108 4.66 -5.74 22.00
CA PHE A 108 3.64 -6.01 23.00
C PHE A 108 2.38 -5.16 22.77
N ASP A 109 1.21 -5.70 23.06
CA ASP A 109 0.00 -4.89 23.20
C ASP A 109 0.11 -4.14 24.55
N GLU A 110 0.46 -2.86 24.49
CA GLU A 110 0.66 -2.03 25.68
C GLU A 110 -0.57 -1.97 26.59
N ARG A 111 -1.76 -2.22 26.06
CA ARG A 111 -3.00 -2.29 26.86
C ARG A 111 -3.04 -3.54 27.76
N LYS A 112 -2.19 -4.51 27.46
CA LYS A 112 -2.06 -5.78 28.18
C LYS A 112 -0.78 -5.88 29.01
N LEU A 113 -0.06 -4.79 29.14
CA LEU A 113 1.03 -4.67 30.09
C LEU A 113 0.47 -4.34 31.49
N SER A 114 0.94 -5.03 32.50
CA SER A 114 0.60 -4.77 33.89
C SER A 114 1.85 -4.48 34.70
N HIS A 115 1.99 -3.24 35.09
CA HIS A 115 3.08 -2.80 35.97
C HIS A 115 2.75 -3.10 37.43
N VAL A 116 3.64 -3.82 38.09
CA VAL A 116 3.51 -4.20 39.51
C VAL A 116 4.28 -3.20 40.36
N HIS A 117 3.53 -2.31 40.99
CA HIS A 117 4.00 -1.34 41.96
C HIS A 117 3.42 -1.65 43.35
N LEU A 118 4.17 -1.28 44.37
CA LEU A 118 3.69 -1.32 45.73
C LEU A 118 3.05 0.00 46.16
N ARG A 119 2.19 -0.04 47.16
CA ARG A 119 1.57 1.15 47.76
C ARG A 119 2.22 1.52 49.09
N THR A 120 3.14 0.69 49.56
CA THR A 120 3.88 0.85 50.81
C THR A 120 5.31 0.42 50.62
N SER A 121 6.22 0.91 51.47
CA SER A 121 7.62 0.50 51.47
C SER A 121 7.80 -0.80 52.24
N GLY A 122 8.83 -1.57 51.88
CA GLY A 122 9.13 -2.80 52.59
C GLY A 122 10.30 -3.58 51.98
N TRP A 123 10.52 -4.77 52.52
CA TRP A 123 11.56 -5.70 52.08
C TRP A 123 10.92 -6.85 51.30
N ILE A 124 11.50 -7.21 50.17
CA ILE A 124 11.13 -8.43 49.45
C ILE A 124 11.82 -9.59 50.16
N GLU A 125 11.05 -10.36 50.92
CA GLU A 125 11.54 -11.49 51.69
C GLU A 125 11.74 -12.73 50.80
N LYS A 126 10.86 -12.92 49.84
CA LYS A 126 10.88 -14.04 48.89
C LYS A 126 10.38 -13.60 47.54
N LEU A 127 11.09 -14.03 46.49
CA LEU A 127 10.70 -13.81 45.12
C LEU A 127 10.41 -15.15 44.46
N TYR A 128 9.19 -15.33 43.91
CA TYR A 128 8.77 -16.61 43.35
C TYR A 128 9.17 -16.72 41.87
N PHE A 129 9.20 -15.60 41.13
CA PHE A 129 9.67 -15.51 39.77
C PHE A 129 11.00 -14.78 39.74
N LYS A 130 12.03 -15.40 39.16
CA LYS A 130 13.43 -14.93 39.29
C LYS A 130 14.02 -14.49 37.94
N SER A 131 13.32 -14.75 36.84
CA SER A 131 13.80 -14.50 35.49
C SER A 131 12.71 -13.90 34.59
N ASP A 132 13.14 -13.04 33.67
CA ASP A 132 12.29 -12.62 32.57
C ASP A 132 11.89 -13.82 31.73
N GLY A 133 10.67 -13.80 31.14
CA GLY A 133 10.12 -14.87 30.35
C GLY A 133 9.39 -15.97 31.15
N GLU A 134 9.46 -15.99 32.46
CA GLU A 134 8.71 -16.96 33.29
C GLU A 134 7.20 -16.70 33.16
N ARG A 135 6.44 -17.82 33.06
CA ARG A 135 4.98 -17.76 32.89
C ARG A 135 4.28 -17.60 34.22
N VAL A 136 3.37 -16.65 34.28
CA VAL A 136 2.61 -16.28 35.48
C VAL A 136 1.12 -16.46 35.17
N ARG A 137 0.39 -17.02 36.16
CA ARG A 137 -1.09 -17.10 36.08
C ARG A 137 -1.69 -16.08 37.07
N LYS A 138 -2.84 -15.58 36.73
CA LYS A 138 -3.62 -14.73 37.63
C LYS A 138 -3.84 -15.41 38.96
N GLY A 139 -3.48 -14.72 40.05
CA GLY A 139 -3.56 -15.23 41.41
C GLY A 139 -2.28 -15.91 41.92
N ASP A 140 -1.29 -16.15 41.06
CA ASP A 140 0.00 -16.66 41.52
C ASP A 140 0.67 -15.64 42.41
N ALA A 141 1.36 -16.12 43.49
CA ALA A 141 2.16 -15.26 44.33
C ALA A 141 3.42 -14.82 43.57
N LEU A 142 3.59 -13.51 43.37
CA LEU A 142 4.78 -12.94 42.74
C LEU A 142 5.95 -12.85 43.70
N PHE A 143 5.69 -12.31 44.90
CA PHE A 143 6.67 -12.18 45.95
C PHE A 143 6.01 -12.02 47.33
N GLU A 144 6.80 -12.15 48.39
CA GLU A 144 6.41 -11.85 49.76
C GLU A 144 7.06 -10.54 50.21
N LEU A 145 6.24 -9.63 50.70
CA LEU A 145 6.65 -8.33 51.22
C LEU A 145 6.54 -8.27 52.72
N TYR A 146 7.61 -7.90 53.39
CA TYR A 146 7.58 -7.43 54.77
C TYR A 146 7.52 -5.91 54.80
N SER A 147 6.44 -5.36 55.32
CA SER A 147 6.25 -3.93 55.52
C SER A 147 5.75 -3.63 56.91
N ARG A 148 6.49 -2.79 57.64
CA ARG A 148 6.09 -2.38 59.00
C ARG A 148 4.73 -1.68 58.98
N GLU A 149 4.47 -0.87 57.94
CA GLU A 149 3.21 -0.15 57.81
C GLU A 149 2.03 -1.11 57.60
N LEU A 150 2.18 -2.16 56.78
CA LEU A 150 1.18 -3.20 56.60
C LEU A 150 0.94 -4.00 57.90
N VAL A 151 1.98 -4.33 58.63
CA VAL A 151 1.85 -5.06 59.92
C VAL A 151 1.06 -4.22 60.90
N ASN A 152 1.44 -2.96 61.11
CA ASN A 152 0.74 -2.06 62.02
C ASN A 152 -0.75 -1.87 61.65
N ALA A 153 -1.04 -1.67 60.34
CA ALA A 153 -2.42 -1.52 59.85
C ALA A 153 -3.25 -2.80 60.06
N GLN A 154 -2.62 -3.99 59.95
CA GLN A 154 -3.29 -5.26 60.23
C GLN A 154 -3.58 -5.41 61.75
N GLU A 155 -2.64 -5.03 62.61
CA GLU A 155 -2.83 -5.05 64.08
C GLU A 155 -3.95 -4.10 64.51
N GLU A 156 -3.99 -2.89 63.95
CA GLU A 156 -5.12 -1.95 64.14
C GLU A 156 -6.46 -2.55 63.73
N TYR A 157 -6.51 -3.25 62.57
CA TYR A 157 -7.72 -3.90 62.13
C TYR A 157 -8.15 -5.05 63.03
N VAL A 158 -7.21 -5.89 63.47
CA VAL A 158 -7.49 -6.99 64.43
C VAL A 158 -8.02 -6.45 65.76
N GLN A 159 -7.45 -5.34 66.26
CA GLN A 159 -7.94 -4.67 67.48
C GLN A 159 -9.36 -4.11 67.26
N ALA A 160 -9.63 -3.46 66.14
CA ALA A 160 -10.96 -2.94 65.79
C ALA A 160 -12.02 -4.05 65.77
N LEU A 161 -11.66 -5.25 65.26
CA LEU A 161 -12.56 -6.43 65.23
C LEU A 161 -12.89 -6.98 66.65
N GLY A 162 -12.10 -6.68 67.64
CA GLY A 162 -12.37 -7.02 69.04
C GLY A 162 -13.35 -6.08 69.73
N GLY A 163 -13.60 -4.91 69.18
CA GLY A 163 -14.53 -3.91 69.68
C GLY A 163 -15.91 -3.97 68.97
N SER A 164 -16.85 -3.18 69.50
CA SER A 164 -18.23 -3.06 68.94
C SER A 164 -18.40 -1.88 67.98
N ASN A 165 -17.33 -1.12 67.72
CA ASN A 165 -17.44 0.07 66.88
C ASN A 165 -17.24 -0.27 65.38
N GLU A 166 -18.36 -0.40 64.67
CA GLU A 166 -18.38 -0.71 63.23
C GLU A 166 -17.68 0.33 62.35
N PHE A 167 -17.68 1.61 62.76
CA PHE A 167 -16.98 2.67 62.05
C PHE A 167 -15.49 2.44 62.00
N LEU A 168 -14.91 2.11 63.20
CA LEU A 168 -13.49 1.81 63.27
C LEU A 168 -13.08 0.55 62.47
N GLN A 169 -13.95 -0.48 62.51
CA GLN A 169 -13.73 -1.70 61.72
C GLN A 169 -13.71 -1.41 60.23
N ARG A 170 -14.64 -0.58 59.76
CA ARG A 170 -14.72 -0.16 58.35
C ARG A 170 -13.49 0.65 57.96
N ALA A 171 -13.14 1.68 58.73
CA ALA A 171 -12.00 2.54 58.49
C ALA A 171 -10.67 1.76 58.41
N ALA A 172 -10.44 0.83 59.33
CA ALA A 172 -9.25 -0.01 59.35
C ALA A 172 -9.21 -0.96 58.14
N ARG A 173 -10.36 -1.52 57.75
CA ARG A 173 -10.46 -2.34 56.53
C ARG A 173 -10.15 -1.54 55.27
N GLU A 174 -10.71 -0.34 55.16
CA GLU A 174 -10.46 0.56 53.99
C GLU A 174 -8.97 0.96 53.92
N ARG A 175 -8.34 1.20 55.07
CA ARG A 175 -6.88 1.46 55.17
C ARG A 175 -6.07 0.30 54.60
N LEU A 176 -6.37 -0.95 54.98
CA LEU A 176 -5.69 -2.13 54.45
C LEU A 176 -5.84 -2.26 52.94
N ALA A 177 -7.06 -2.01 52.43
CA ALA A 177 -7.33 -2.00 50.99
C ALA A 177 -6.56 -0.88 50.26
N ALA A 178 -6.45 0.30 50.87
CA ALA A 178 -5.68 1.43 50.34
C ALA A 178 -4.18 1.11 50.27
N LEU A 179 -3.65 0.34 51.22
CA LEU A 179 -2.25 -0.15 51.29
C LEU A 179 -2.02 -1.31 50.29
N GLY A 180 -3.03 -1.77 49.55
CA GLY A 180 -2.88 -2.74 48.48
C GLY A 180 -3.20 -4.19 48.85
N MET A 181 -3.72 -4.47 50.02
CA MET A 181 -4.17 -5.81 50.42
C MET A 181 -5.46 -6.18 49.67
N SER A 182 -5.53 -7.42 49.17
CA SER A 182 -6.73 -7.92 48.51
C SER A 182 -7.87 -8.15 49.50
N ALA A 183 -9.10 -8.09 49.02
CA ALA A 183 -10.28 -8.36 49.87
C ALA A 183 -10.24 -9.76 50.48
N GLU A 184 -9.56 -10.72 49.84
CA GLU A 184 -9.38 -12.07 50.28
C GLU A 184 -8.41 -12.17 51.45
N GLN A 185 -7.27 -11.51 51.35
CA GLN A 185 -6.28 -11.41 52.43
C GLN A 185 -6.87 -10.70 53.66
N ILE A 186 -7.64 -9.64 53.45
CA ILE A 186 -8.32 -8.94 54.57
C ILE A 186 -9.34 -9.86 55.24
N ARG A 187 -10.07 -10.70 54.52
CA ARG A 187 -10.98 -11.72 55.08
C ARG A 187 -10.22 -12.79 55.86
N GLU A 188 -9.08 -13.23 55.38
CA GLU A 188 -8.19 -14.20 56.09
C GLU A 188 -7.73 -13.64 57.44
N ILE A 189 -7.35 -12.35 57.48
CA ILE A 189 -6.98 -11.67 58.73
C ILE A 189 -8.17 -11.56 59.66
N ALA A 190 -9.35 -11.23 59.14
CA ALA A 190 -10.55 -11.16 59.96
C ALA A 190 -10.93 -12.51 60.57
N ALA A 191 -10.77 -13.60 59.83
CA ALA A 191 -11.04 -14.96 60.30
C ALA A 191 -10.01 -15.48 61.30
N SER A 192 -8.71 -15.29 61.00
CA SER A 192 -7.61 -15.75 61.87
C SER A 192 -7.39 -14.87 63.09
N ARG A 193 -7.83 -13.61 63.07
CA ARG A 193 -7.54 -12.56 64.07
C ARG A 193 -6.06 -12.41 64.37
N ARG A 194 -5.22 -12.58 63.36
CA ARG A 194 -3.74 -12.47 63.50
C ARG A 194 -3.19 -11.67 62.32
N ALA A 195 -2.29 -10.74 62.66
CA ALA A 195 -1.51 -10.04 61.66
C ALA A 195 -0.48 -10.98 61.02
N VAL A 196 -0.31 -10.88 59.71
CA VAL A 196 0.66 -11.63 58.90
C VAL A 196 1.84 -10.72 58.60
N GLN A 197 3.04 -11.14 58.97
CA GLN A 197 4.26 -10.34 58.76
C GLN A 197 4.65 -10.27 57.29
N ARG A 198 4.49 -11.38 56.54
CA ARG A 198 4.83 -11.51 55.11
C ARG A 198 3.57 -11.52 54.30
N VAL A 199 3.32 -10.43 53.59
CA VAL A 199 2.14 -10.29 52.74
C VAL A 199 2.49 -10.72 51.32
N ARG A 200 1.73 -11.65 50.76
CA ARG A 200 1.90 -12.09 49.37
C ARG A 200 1.30 -11.09 48.42
N VAL A 201 2.10 -10.66 47.44
CA VAL A 201 1.63 -9.86 46.33
C VAL A 201 1.27 -10.80 45.16
N LEU A 202 0.04 -10.73 44.68
CA LEU A 202 -0.49 -11.67 43.70
C LEU A 202 -0.57 -11.06 42.31
N ALA A 203 -0.39 -11.90 41.29
CA ALA A 203 -0.57 -11.52 39.88
C ALA A 203 -2.03 -11.16 39.57
N ARG A 204 -2.24 -10.06 38.89
CA ARG A 204 -3.58 -9.57 38.53
C ARG A 204 -4.09 -10.14 37.19
N GLN A 205 -3.19 -10.68 36.36
CA GLN A 205 -3.47 -11.23 35.03
C GLN A 205 -2.56 -12.42 34.74
N ASP A 206 -2.93 -13.19 33.73
CA ASP A 206 -2.06 -14.18 33.10
C ASP A 206 -1.03 -13.48 32.22
N GLY A 207 0.11 -14.12 31.97
CA GLY A 207 1.13 -13.60 31.07
C GLY A 207 2.52 -14.14 31.36
N ILE A 208 3.52 -13.38 30.97
CA ILE A 208 4.93 -13.62 31.24
C ILE A 208 5.52 -12.46 32.00
N VAL A 209 6.58 -12.72 32.75
CA VAL A 209 7.44 -11.67 33.32
C VAL A 209 8.21 -11.02 32.19
N HIS A 210 7.85 -9.78 31.81
CA HIS A 210 8.52 -9.03 30.76
C HIS A 210 9.78 -8.34 31.27
N ALA A 211 9.70 -7.76 32.44
CA ALA A 211 10.84 -7.09 33.07
C ALA A 211 10.80 -7.33 34.59
N LEU A 212 11.92 -7.71 35.17
CA LEU A 212 12.08 -7.92 36.59
C LEU A 212 13.16 -7.00 37.16
N SER A 213 12.75 -5.93 37.86
CA SER A 213 13.64 -4.91 38.40
C SER A 213 14.08 -5.22 39.85
N ALA A 214 13.29 -5.98 40.58
CA ALA A 214 13.57 -6.28 42.00
C ALA A 214 14.28 -7.61 42.21
N ARG A 215 14.90 -7.75 43.38
CA ARG A 215 15.59 -8.97 43.81
C ARG A 215 15.20 -9.32 45.26
N GLU A 216 15.33 -10.59 45.59
CA GLU A 216 15.12 -11.09 46.94
C GLU A 216 16.08 -10.40 47.93
N GLY A 217 15.58 -9.96 49.07
CA GLY A 217 16.32 -9.20 50.05
C GLY A 217 16.41 -7.69 49.79
N MET A 218 15.80 -7.20 48.71
CA MET A 218 15.84 -5.77 48.33
C MET A 218 14.79 -4.97 49.11
N TYR A 219 15.17 -3.77 49.58
CA TYR A 219 14.20 -2.78 50.07
C TYR A 219 13.58 -2.03 48.91
N VAL A 220 12.26 -1.93 48.90
CA VAL A 220 11.49 -1.33 47.78
C VAL A 220 10.54 -0.23 48.30
N GLU A 221 10.30 0.75 47.45
CA GLU A 221 9.45 1.90 47.71
C GLU A 221 8.32 1.99 46.69
N PRO A 222 7.22 2.70 46.97
CA PRO A 222 6.07 2.83 46.05
C PRO A 222 6.41 3.36 44.64
N LYS A 223 7.49 4.13 44.50
CA LYS A 223 7.97 4.66 43.20
C LYS A 223 8.63 3.62 42.33
N MET A 224 9.07 2.50 42.92
CA MET A 224 9.83 1.47 42.22
C MET A 224 8.86 0.54 41.47
N GLU A 225 9.13 0.31 40.22
CA GLU A 225 8.53 -0.78 39.46
C GLU A 225 9.24 -2.08 39.82
N ILE A 226 8.48 -3.02 40.36
CA ILE A 226 9.00 -4.31 40.82
C ILE A 226 9.19 -5.27 39.65
N MET A 227 8.14 -5.37 38.82
CA MET A 227 8.12 -6.15 37.61
C MET A 227 6.99 -5.68 36.66
N THR A 228 7.14 -6.00 35.41
CA THR A 228 6.07 -5.85 34.41
C THR A 228 5.64 -7.23 33.91
N LEU A 229 4.33 -7.46 33.90
CA LEU A 229 3.72 -8.65 33.30
C LEU A 229 3.14 -8.30 31.93
N ALA A 230 3.38 -9.14 30.95
CA ALA A 230 2.86 -9.00 29.59
C ALA A 230 1.98 -10.20 29.22
N ASP A 231 0.75 -9.92 28.80
CA ASP A 231 -0.13 -10.93 28.19
C ASP A 231 0.12 -10.95 26.69
N LEU A 232 0.56 -12.09 26.17
CA LEU A 232 0.90 -12.32 24.76
C LEU A 232 -0.27 -12.83 23.92
N SER A 233 -1.47 -12.95 24.46
CA SER A 233 -2.66 -13.46 23.74
C SER A 233 -3.10 -12.54 22.59
N SER A 234 -2.66 -11.28 22.59
CA SER A 234 -2.67 -10.39 21.44
C SER A 234 -1.38 -9.59 21.37
N ILE A 235 -0.98 -9.24 20.18
CA ILE A 235 0.23 -8.47 19.89
C ILE A 235 -0.07 -7.33 18.93
N TRP A 236 0.80 -6.35 18.93
CA TRP A 236 0.83 -5.31 17.93
C TRP A 236 1.91 -5.60 16.91
N LEU A 237 1.65 -5.21 15.67
CA LEU A 237 2.67 -5.09 14.65
C LEU A 237 2.80 -3.60 14.32
N LEU A 238 3.95 -3.03 14.62
CA LEU A 238 4.28 -1.65 14.32
C LEU A 238 4.96 -1.61 12.95
N VAL A 239 4.38 -0.87 12.04
CA VAL A 239 4.76 -0.83 10.63
C VAL A 239 5.24 0.57 10.30
N ASP A 240 6.40 0.68 9.66
CA ASP A 240 6.99 1.95 9.27
C ASP A 240 6.71 2.22 7.78
N VAL A 241 5.90 3.24 7.49
CA VAL A 241 5.50 3.65 6.14
C VAL A 241 6.27 4.91 5.75
N PHE A 242 6.90 4.91 4.58
CA PHE A 242 7.64 6.08 4.11
C PHE A 242 6.76 7.31 3.96
N GLU A 243 7.30 8.49 4.26
CA GLU A 243 6.61 9.79 4.21
C GLU A 243 5.86 10.02 2.89
N ARG A 244 6.44 9.66 1.75
CA ARG A 244 5.81 9.77 0.42
C ARG A 244 4.53 8.93 0.24
N GLN A 245 4.32 7.93 1.10
CA GLN A 245 3.17 7.03 1.08
C GLN A 245 2.23 7.27 2.28
N ALA A 246 2.59 8.20 3.18
CA ALA A 246 1.87 8.45 4.41
C ALA A 246 0.40 8.82 4.19
N GLU A 247 0.11 9.62 3.16
CA GLU A 247 -1.27 9.99 2.80
C GLU A 247 -2.14 8.80 2.32
N TRP A 248 -1.51 7.68 1.99
CA TRP A 248 -2.26 6.52 1.49
C TRP A 248 -2.76 5.63 2.62
N VAL A 249 -2.17 5.73 3.81
CA VAL A 249 -2.50 4.87 4.95
C VAL A 249 -3.69 5.42 5.72
N ALA A 250 -4.68 4.57 5.95
CA ALA A 250 -5.85 4.90 6.74
C ALA A 250 -6.26 3.71 7.61
N VAL A 251 -6.95 3.99 8.72
CA VAL A 251 -7.52 2.98 9.60
C VAL A 251 -8.55 2.14 8.84
N GLY A 252 -8.57 0.82 9.09
CA GLY A 252 -9.46 -0.14 8.45
C GLY A 252 -8.96 -0.68 7.10
N GLN A 253 -7.77 -0.30 6.65
CA GLN A 253 -7.20 -0.86 5.44
C GLN A 253 -6.69 -2.29 5.67
N PRO A 254 -7.00 -3.22 4.75
CA PRO A 254 -6.52 -4.59 4.85
C PRO A 254 -5.01 -4.66 4.65
N ALA A 255 -4.39 -5.56 5.39
CA ALA A 255 -2.96 -5.80 5.33
C ALA A 255 -2.63 -7.29 5.42
N GLU A 256 -1.63 -7.70 4.67
CA GLU A 256 -1.01 -9.03 4.73
C GLU A 256 0.35 -8.95 5.38
N VAL A 257 0.62 -9.90 6.25
CA VAL A 257 1.86 -9.95 7.02
C VAL A 257 2.51 -11.32 6.84
N ARG A 258 3.79 -11.33 6.55
CA ARG A 258 4.62 -12.53 6.42
C ARG A 258 5.84 -12.42 7.32
N LEU A 259 6.13 -13.47 8.05
CA LEU A 259 7.35 -13.54 8.85
C LEU A 259 8.36 -14.46 8.17
N ALA A 260 9.57 -13.99 8.01
CA ALA A 260 10.67 -14.80 7.44
C ALA A 260 10.93 -16.07 8.27
N TYR A 261 10.68 -16.01 9.58
CA TYR A 261 10.83 -17.12 10.52
C TYR A 261 9.81 -18.25 10.29
N LEU A 262 8.63 -17.96 9.70
CA LEU A 262 7.55 -18.92 9.47
C LEU A 262 7.14 -18.90 7.99
N PRO A 263 8.01 -19.46 7.09
CA PRO A 263 7.74 -19.45 5.67
C PRO A 263 6.45 -20.22 5.36
N GLY A 264 5.64 -19.67 4.45
CA GLY A 264 4.37 -20.28 4.01
C GLY A 264 3.16 -19.95 4.90
N ARG A 265 3.33 -19.22 6.01
CA ARG A 265 2.22 -18.71 6.82
C ARG A 265 2.04 -17.22 6.60
N GLU A 266 0.81 -16.82 6.33
CA GLU A 266 0.40 -15.44 6.16
C GLU A 266 -0.64 -15.08 7.22
N TRP A 267 -0.51 -13.88 7.77
CA TRP A 267 -1.50 -13.32 8.66
C TRP A 267 -2.21 -12.18 7.95
N GLN A 268 -3.54 -12.22 7.99
CA GLN A 268 -4.37 -11.15 7.50
C GLN A 268 -4.86 -10.30 8.67
N GLY A 269 -4.78 -9.01 8.51
CA GLY A 269 -5.21 -8.04 9.50
C GLY A 269 -5.62 -6.74 8.86
N GLU A 270 -5.85 -5.75 9.69
CA GLU A 270 -6.17 -4.40 9.24
C GLU A 270 -5.40 -3.36 10.03
N VAL A 271 -5.24 -2.18 9.47
CA VAL A 271 -4.65 -1.03 10.15
C VAL A 271 -5.59 -0.58 11.26
N GLU A 272 -5.22 -0.83 12.52
CA GLU A 272 -6.00 -0.43 13.70
C GLU A 272 -5.80 1.04 14.04
N PHE A 273 -4.58 1.54 13.87
CA PHE A 273 -4.24 2.91 14.25
C PHE A 273 -3.12 3.47 13.38
N VAL A 274 -3.19 4.77 13.08
CA VAL A 274 -2.13 5.51 12.39
C VAL A 274 -1.63 6.59 13.34
N TYR A 275 -0.34 6.58 13.64
CA TYR A 275 0.26 7.58 14.53
C TYR A 275 0.30 8.94 13.84
N PRO A 276 -0.05 10.03 14.54
CA PRO A 276 -0.14 11.36 13.92
C PRO A 276 1.22 12.05 13.72
N THR A 277 2.31 11.36 14.01
CA THR A 277 3.67 11.91 13.96
C THR A 277 4.57 11.10 13.06
N ILE A 278 5.44 11.79 12.34
CA ILE A 278 6.50 11.18 11.53
C ILE A 278 7.78 11.11 12.37
N ASP A 279 8.46 9.97 12.36
CA ASP A 279 9.77 9.84 12.97
C ASP A 279 10.80 10.65 12.16
N PRO A 280 11.45 11.65 12.76
CA PRO A 280 12.36 12.54 12.03
C PRO A 280 13.65 11.87 11.57
N LYS A 281 14.05 10.74 12.18
CA LYS A 281 15.28 10.01 11.84
C LYS A 281 15.08 9.11 10.62
N THR A 282 13.99 8.37 10.62
CA THR A 282 13.66 7.40 9.55
C THR A 282 12.80 8.01 8.45
N ARG A 283 12.15 9.16 8.70
CA ARG A 283 11.13 9.78 7.84
C ARG A 283 10.02 8.81 7.50
N THR A 284 9.54 8.10 8.53
CA THR A 284 8.44 7.14 8.39
C THR A 284 7.26 7.55 9.27
N LEU A 285 6.06 7.30 8.76
CA LEU A 285 4.82 7.32 9.50
C LEU A 285 4.63 5.91 10.10
N ARG A 286 4.38 5.84 11.40
CA ARG A 286 4.10 4.55 12.04
C ARG A 286 2.62 4.23 11.94
N ALA A 287 2.32 3.01 11.51
CA ALA A 287 0.98 2.42 11.59
C ALA A 287 1.02 1.19 12.49
N ARG A 288 -0.11 0.90 13.11
CA ARG A 288 -0.26 -0.24 14.01
C ARG A 288 -1.34 -1.18 13.49
N LEU A 289 -0.98 -2.45 13.39
CA LEU A 289 -1.89 -3.55 13.17
C LEU A 289 -2.00 -4.35 14.47
N ARG A 290 -3.15 -4.98 14.70
CA ARG A 290 -3.35 -5.86 15.84
C ARG A 290 -3.65 -7.27 15.36
N PHE A 291 -3.04 -8.25 16.06
CA PHE A 291 -3.27 -9.67 15.80
C PHE A 291 -3.59 -10.41 17.09
N ASP A 292 -4.55 -11.31 17.01
CA ASP A 292 -4.76 -12.29 18.06
C ASP A 292 -3.65 -13.35 17.98
N ASN A 293 -3.13 -13.76 19.13
CA ASN A 293 -1.97 -14.63 19.23
C ASN A 293 -2.19 -15.74 20.29
N PRO A 294 -3.24 -16.56 20.14
CA PRO A 294 -3.59 -17.57 21.14
C PRO A 294 -2.50 -18.62 21.35
N ASP A 295 -1.77 -18.96 20.30
CA ASP A 295 -0.69 -19.94 20.32
C ASP A 295 0.68 -19.31 20.67
N GLU A 296 0.74 -18.02 20.92
CA GLU A 296 1.96 -17.24 21.20
C GLU A 296 3.09 -17.46 20.17
N VAL A 297 2.72 -17.71 18.92
CA VAL A 297 3.66 -17.91 17.80
C VAL A 297 4.34 -16.61 17.42
N LEU A 298 3.58 -15.50 17.46
CA LEU A 298 4.10 -14.16 17.22
C LEU A 298 4.78 -13.67 18.51
N LYS A 299 6.10 -13.52 18.46
CA LYS A 299 6.89 -13.05 19.60
C LYS A 299 7.31 -11.61 19.39
N PRO A 300 7.30 -10.78 20.43
CA PRO A 300 7.85 -9.43 20.36
C PRO A 300 9.25 -9.41 19.75
N ASP A 301 9.59 -8.33 19.09
CA ASP A 301 10.84 -8.08 18.37
C ASP A 301 11.07 -8.91 17.10
N MET A 302 10.09 -9.74 16.68
CA MET A 302 10.13 -10.38 15.35
C MET A 302 9.89 -9.36 14.24
N TYR A 303 10.67 -9.48 13.15
CA TYR A 303 10.46 -8.71 11.93
C TYR A 303 9.48 -9.39 10.99
N ALA A 304 8.71 -8.56 10.30
CA ALA A 304 7.70 -9.00 9.35
C ALA A 304 7.73 -8.14 8.09
N ASP A 305 7.53 -8.79 6.94
CA ASP A 305 7.19 -8.12 5.68
C ASP A 305 5.69 -7.83 5.67
N VAL A 306 5.35 -6.59 5.37
CA VAL A 306 3.96 -6.11 5.42
C VAL A 306 3.54 -5.54 4.08
N ARG A 307 2.35 -5.92 3.63
CA ARG A 307 1.67 -5.37 2.46
C ARG A 307 0.36 -4.74 2.91
N ILE A 308 0.24 -3.41 2.78
CA ILE A 308 -0.99 -2.69 3.09
C ILE A 308 -1.67 -2.31 1.78
N TYR A 309 -2.93 -2.68 1.63
CA TYR A 309 -3.76 -2.33 0.49
C TYR A 309 -4.45 -1.00 0.74
N ALA A 310 -3.79 0.07 0.32
CA ALA A 310 -4.13 1.47 0.66
C ALA A 310 -5.16 2.05 -0.29
N GLY A 311 -6.37 1.51 -0.27
CA GLY A 311 -7.52 1.99 -1.02
C GLY A 311 -7.41 1.83 -2.54
N PRO A 312 -8.53 1.53 -3.23
CA PRO A 312 -8.54 1.46 -4.68
C PRO A 312 -8.55 2.87 -5.28
N LYS A 313 -7.72 3.09 -6.29
CA LYS A 313 -7.93 4.16 -7.26
C LYS A 313 -8.92 3.63 -8.30
N PRO A 314 -10.16 4.14 -8.36
CA PRO A 314 -11.15 3.66 -9.33
C PRO A 314 -10.87 4.23 -10.72
N ASP A 315 -11.43 3.59 -11.72
CA ASP A 315 -11.51 4.11 -13.11
C ASP A 315 -10.15 4.42 -13.75
N VAL A 316 -9.17 3.53 -13.58
CA VAL A 316 -7.83 3.65 -14.17
C VAL A 316 -7.64 2.65 -15.29
N LEU A 317 -6.94 3.05 -16.36
CA LEU A 317 -6.42 2.12 -17.35
C LEU A 317 -5.16 1.47 -16.78
N SER A 318 -5.08 0.15 -16.82
CA SER A 318 -3.94 -0.59 -16.28
C SER A 318 -3.42 -1.62 -17.29
N ILE A 319 -2.12 -1.83 -17.24
CA ILE A 319 -1.40 -2.83 -18.02
C ILE A 319 -0.48 -3.65 -17.11
N PRO A 320 -0.10 -4.88 -17.49
CA PRO A 320 0.96 -5.59 -16.81
C PRO A 320 2.27 -4.79 -16.84
N ARG A 321 2.97 -4.75 -15.71
CA ARG A 321 4.22 -4.02 -15.56
C ARG A 321 5.28 -4.43 -16.59
N GLU A 322 5.28 -5.71 -16.98
CA GLU A 322 6.17 -6.26 -17.99
C GLU A 322 6.00 -5.59 -19.37
N ALA A 323 4.81 -5.05 -19.70
CA ALA A 323 4.56 -4.39 -20.97
C ALA A 323 5.19 -3.00 -21.07
N LEU A 324 5.54 -2.37 -19.94
CA LEU A 324 6.08 -1.02 -19.91
C LEU A 324 7.59 -1.03 -20.12
N ILE A 325 8.04 -0.38 -21.18
CA ILE A 325 9.45 -0.17 -21.52
C ILE A 325 9.82 1.22 -20.99
N ARG A 326 10.79 1.25 -20.05
CA ARG A 326 11.37 2.49 -19.52
C ARG A 326 12.76 2.69 -20.05
N THR A 327 12.99 3.82 -20.67
CA THR A 327 14.32 4.32 -21.04
C THR A 327 14.63 5.55 -20.19
N GLY A 328 15.89 6.00 -20.14
CA GLY A 328 16.27 7.13 -19.27
C GLY A 328 15.48 8.42 -19.50
N HIS A 329 14.76 8.55 -20.62
CA HIS A 329 14.07 9.79 -21.02
C HIS A 329 12.61 9.58 -21.49
N ALA A 330 12.14 8.35 -21.65
CA ALA A 330 10.79 8.07 -22.17
C ALA A 330 10.24 6.74 -21.66
N GLU A 331 8.93 6.71 -21.49
CA GLU A 331 8.15 5.51 -21.25
C GLU A 331 7.35 5.16 -22.50
N ARG A 332 7.38 3.90 -22.90
CA ARG A 332 6.65 3.45 -24.09
C ARG A 332 6.12 2.03 -23.91
N VAL A 333 5.14 1.69 -24.72
CA VAL A 333 4.59 0.34 -24.82
C VAL A 333 4.51 -0.07 -26.30
N ILE A 334 4.54 -1.36 -26.57
CA ILE A 334 4.32 -1.89 -27.90
C ILE A 334 2.86 -2.32 -27.99
N VAL A 335 2.08 -1.66 -28.87
CA VAL A 335 0.68 -1.97 -29.13
C VAL A 335 0.61 -2.94 -30.32
N ALA A 336 -0.09 -4.04 -30.16
CA ALA A 336 -0.35 -5.01 -31.19
C ALA A 336 -1.63 -4.59 -31.99
N LEU A 337 -1.45 -4.29 -33.28
CA LEU A 337 -2.54 -3.85 -34.19
C LEU A 337 -3.23 -5.01 -34.92
N GLY A 338 -2.76 -6.24 -34.70
CA GLY A 338 -3.18 -7.42 -35.43
C GLY A 338 -2.32 -7.71 -36.67
N ASP A 339 -2.46 -8.91 -37.23
CA ASP A 339 -1.80 -9.36 -38.46
C ASP A 339 -0.26 -9.17 -38.47
N GLY A 340 0.39 -9.38 -37.32
CA GLY A 340 1.84 -9.20 -37.17
C GLY A 340 2.30 -7.74 -37.16
N ARG A 341 1.38 -6.77 -37.03
CA ARG A 341 1.70 -5.35 -36.99
C ARG A 341 1.75 -4.84 -35.57
N PHE A 342 2.79 -4.10 -35.27
CA PHE A 342 3.06 -3.54 -33.94
C PHE A 342 3.41 -2.06 -34.05
N SER A 343 3.04 -1.26 -33.04
CA SER A 343 3.35 0.16 -32.97
C SER A 343 3.94 0.49 -31.62
N ALA A 344 5.09 1.16 -31.61
CA ALA A 344 5.67 1.72 -30.38
C ALA A 344 4.94 3.03 -30.04
N ARG A 345 4.30 3.08 -28.89
CA ARG A 345 3.52 4.23 -28.45
C ARG A 345 4.08 4.80 -27.15
N ALA A 346 4.34 6.10 -27.14
CA ALA A 346 4.75 6.80 -25.92
C ALA A 346 3.57 6.85 -24.93
N VAL A 347 3.84 6.61 -23.67
CA VAL A 347 2.84 6.61 -22.60
C VAL A 347 3.34 7.39 -21.40
N VAL A 348 2.40 7.79 -20.56
CA VAL A 348 2.68 8.35 -19.24
C VAL A 348 2.14 7.36 -18.22
N SER A 349 3.03 6.73 -17.45
CA SER A 349 2.63 5.83 -16.37
C SER A 349 2.25 6.63 -15.12
N GLY A 350 1.43 6.00 -14.28
CA GLY A 350 0.97 6.55 -13.00
C GLY A 350 1.32 5.62 -11.85
N LEU A 351 0.28 5.19 -11.12
CA LEU A 351 0.41 4.31 -9.97
C LEU A 351 0.90 2.91 -10.36
N GLU A 352 1.91 2.42 -9.65
CA GLU A 352 2.32 1.00 -9.71
C GLU A 352 1.75 0.22 -8.53
N SER A 353 1.18 -0.96 -8.82
CA SER A 353 0.61 -1.84 -7.81
C SER A 353 0.90 -3.30 -8.15
N GLY A 354 1.86 -3.88 -7.46
CA GLY A 354 2.30 -5.25 -7.74
C GLY A 354 2.76 -5.42 -9.18
N ASP A 355 2.07 -6.31 -9.91
CA ASP A 355 2.38 -6.62 -11.31
C ASP A 355 1.66 -5.71 -12.32
N TRP A 356 0.97 -4.67 -11.86
CA TRP A 356 0.17 -3.77 -12.69
C TRP A 356 0.66 -2.34 -12.60
N VAL A 357 0.53 -1.61 -13.71
CA VAL A 357 0.86 -0.19 -13.83
C VAL A 357 -0.31 0.56 -14.43
N GLU A 358 -0.68 1.67 -13.80
CA GLU A 358 -1.63 2.63 -14.35
C GLU A 358 -1.03 3.35 -15.57
N ILE A 359 -1.83 3.55 -16.60
CA ILE A 359 -1.50 4.42 -17.72
C ILE A 359 -2.42 5.63 -17.69
N VAL A 360 -1.81 6.81 -17.46
CA VAL A 360 -2.51 8.10 -17.40
C VAL A 360 -2.88 8.59 -18.80
N SER A 361 -1.98 8.37 -19.77
CA SER A 361 -2.21 8.77 -21.16
C SER A 361 -1.40 7.91 -22.12
N GLY A 362 -1.85 7.85 -23.40
CA GLY A 362 -1.16 7.15 -24.47
C GLY A 362 -1.81 5.83 -24.88
N LEU A 363 -2.77 5.29 -24.13
CA LEU A 363 -3.50 4.07 -24.46
C LEU A 363 -5.01 4.28 -24.35
N ALA A 364 -5.76 3.48 -25.10
CA ALA A 364 -7.20 3.35 -24.98
C ALA A 364 -7.56 2.01 -24.34
N GLU A 365 -8.78 1.95 -23.80
CA GLU A 365 -9.36 0.70 -23.32
C GLU A 365 -9.46 -0.30 -24.49
N ASP A 366 -9.23 -1.57 -24.21
CA ASP A 366 -9.17 -2.66 -25.19
C ASP A 366 -7.95 -2.67 -26.13
N ASP A 367 -7.05 -1.69 -26.09
CA ASP A 367 -5.74 -1.81 -26.75
C ASP A 367 -5.06 -3.10 -26.31
N ARG A 368 -4.31 -3.74 -27.20
CA ARG A 368 -3.51 -4.92 -26.85
C ARG A 368 -2.04 -4.54 -26.78
N VAL A 369 -1.43 -4.71 -25.59
CA VAL A 369 -0.01 -4.42 -25.35
C VAL A 369 0.80 -5.69 -25.30
N VAL A 370 2.00 -5.66 -25.83
CA VAL A 370 2.94 -6.79 -25.81
C VAL A 370 3.58 -6.89 -24.44
N VAL A 371 3.52 -8.07 -23.81
CA VAL A 371 4.10 -8.37 -22.49
C VAL A 371 5.35 -9.26 -22.54
N SER A 372 5.64 -9.84 -23.70
CA SER A 372 6.80 -10.70 -23.91
C SER A 372 7.40 -10.46 -25.30
N GLY A 373 8.73 -10.30 -25.39
CA GLY A 373 9.42 -10.01 -26.66
C GLY A 373 9.39 -8.54 -27.08
N GLN A 374 8.85 -7.65 -26.23
CA GLN A 374 8.68 -6.22 -26.51
C GLN A 374 9.99 -5.50 -26.85
N PHE A 375 11.12 -5.86 -26.22
CA PHE A 375 12.42 -5.25 -26.50
C PHE A 375 12.95 -5.52 -27.91
N LEU A 376 12.67 -6.71 -28.46
CA LEU A 376 13.06 -7.03 -29.83
C LEU A 376 12.28 -6.21 -30.83
N ILE A 377 10.96 -6.08 -30.59
CA ILE A 377 10.06 -5.27 -31.42
C ILE A 377 10.42 -3.78 -31.32
N ASP A 378 10.71 -3.29 -30.11
CA ASP A 378 11.13 -1.91 -29.86
C ASP A 378 12.46 -1.59 -30.55
N SER A 379 13.42 -2.51 -30.51
CA SER A 379 14.70 -2.34 -31.20
C SER A 379 14.51 -2.25 -32.70
N GLU A 380 13.69 -3.10 -33.31
CA GLU A 380 13.37 -3.06 -34.76
C GLU A 380 12.65 -1.76 -35.13
N ALA A 381 11.69 -1.32 -34.31
CA ALA A 381 11.00 -0.04 -34.50
C ALA A 381 11.98 1.14 -34.45
N SER A 382 12.87 1.15 -33.46
CA SER A 382 13.86 2.20 -33.28
C SER A 382 14.90 2.25 -34.44
N LEU A 383 15.32 1.10 -34.95
CA LEU A 383 16.21 1.01 -36.10
C LEU A 383 15.54 1.59 -37.35
N ARG A 384 14.30 1.20 -37.64
CA ARG A 384 13.54 1.74 -38.81
C ARG A 384 13.32 3.24 -38.69
N ALA A 385 12.97 3.75 -37.50
CA ALA A 385 12.83 5.18 -37.27
C ALA A 385 14.15 5.96 -37.44
N SER A 386 15.29 5.33 -37.13
CA SER A 386 16.61 5.94 -37.33
C SER A 386 17.01 5.99 -38.80
N PHE A 387 16.76 4.93 -39.55
CA PHE A 387 17.00 4.90 -41.00
C PHE A 387 16.08 5.89 -41.77
N GLY A 388 14.84 6.05 -41.35
CA GLY A 388 13.91 7.05 -41.91
C GLY A 388 14.42 8.49 -41.72
N ARG A 389 15.06 8.80 -40.60
CA ARG A 389 15.63 10.13 -40.36
C ARG A 389 16.91 10.39 -41.16
N MET A 390 17.78 9.40 -41.31
CA MET A 390 19.01 9.54 -42.11
C MET A 390 18.72 9.70 -43.63
N GLY A 391 17.55 9.25 -44.10
CA GLY A 391 17.14 9.43 -45.51
C GLY A 391 16.52 10.79 -45.82
N SER A 392 16.25 11.64 -44.83
CA SER A 392 15.65 12.97 -44.99
C SER A 392 16.63 14.16 -44.90
N ASP A 393 17.91 13.90 -44.58
CA ASP A 393 18.94 14.94 -44.65
C ASP A 393 19.42 15.14 -46.11
N THR A 394 18.68 15.95 -46.85
CA THR A 394 19.21 16.59 -48.06
C THR A 394 20.23 17.63 -47.62
N PRO A 395 21.46 17.63 -48.16
CA PRO A 395 22.44 18.65 -47.79
C PRO A 395 21.94 20.03 -48.24
N PRO A 396 22.18 21.10 -47.46
CA PRO A 396 21.77 22.43 -47.85
C PRO A 396 22.45 22.83 -49.17
N ASP A 397 21.62 23.32 -50.10
CA ASP A 397 21.98 23.79 -51.43
C ASP A 397 23.20 24.75 -51.40
N ALA A 398 24.30 24.35 -52.03
CA ALA A 398 25.55 25.08 -52.13
C ALA A 398 25.52 26.29 -53.11
N SER A 399 24.34 26.86 -53.37
CA SER A 399 24.14 27.92 -54.35
C SER A 399 24.08 29.37 -53.84
N VAL A 400 24.49 29.62 -52.57
CA VAL A 400 24.46 31.03 -51.99
C VAL A 400 25.86 31.55 -51.63
N LEU A 401 26.92 31.08 -52.25
CA LEU A 401 28.27 31.68 -52.09
C LEU A 401 28.87 32.11 -53.44
N SER A 402 28.19 33.01 -54.17
CA SER A 402 28.82 33.83 -55.17
C SER A 402 28.06 35.14 -55.34
N HIS A 403 28.46 36.16 -54.62
CA HIS A 403 28.41 37.61 -54.93
C HIS A 403 28.66 38.45 -53.66
N ALA A 404 29.90 38.56 -53.27
CA ALA A 404 30.38 39.71 -52.53
C ALA A 404 31.89 39.82 -52.68
N THR A 405 32.31 40.17 -53.90
CA THR A 405 33.65 40.73 -54.11
C THR A 405 33.50 42.11 -54.73
N LEU A 406 34.23 43.07 -54.10
CA LEU A 406 34.62 44.37 -54.58
C LEU A 406 33.58 45.54 -54.49
N SER A 407 33.72 46.36 -53.49
CA SER A 407 34.19 47.76 -53.66
C SER A 407 34.16 48.51 -52.34
N GLY A 408 35.27 49.20 -52.05
CA GLY A 408 35.37 50.26 -51.05
C GLY A 408 36.34 50.01 -49.95
#